data_c2883c1aa3e8786a49f27c06255f242b
#
_entry.id   c2883c1aa3e8786a49f27c06255f242b
#
_cell.length_a   1.000
_cell.length_b   1.000
_cell.length_c   1.000
_cell.angle_alpha   90.00
_cell.angle_beta   90.00
_cell.angle_gamma   90.00
#
_symmetry.space_group_name_H-M   'P 1'
#
loop_
_entity.id
_entity.type
_entity.pdbx_description
1 polymer ?
#
loop_
_entity_poly.entity_id
_entity_poly.type
_entity_poly.pdbx_seq_one_letter_code
_entity_poly.pdbx_strand_id
1 'polypeptide(L)'
;MNCHSFCQQNGEKWLFHQRAYYNGTYLVENDQIKKITLEKDGQVSAFVYPYWHPSGKYVAFSTNETHQDFHYAVPNRIEVYDESSDIVIYDLEKERAYSVPWLASSKHFETFPTFTPDGKSLIYCSADSVTMPDQYRNVKYNLLKVSFQPETGEIGNQIDTLYNARKEGRSIKFPRVSPDGKYLLYTISDYGNFSIWHKDADLRLLHLGTFETDSLTTINSSDVESYHSWSSNGHWIVFSSRRLDGLFTRPFISHIDAAGKVSKPFLLPQQSPDYYGNSLFSFNIPEFSQTPIRMSQKELVHASKETEAQVIKLVYTQD
;
A
#
# COMPACT_ATOMS: atom_id res chain seq x y z
N MET A 1 11.78 -9.62 0.21
CA MET A 1 11.15 -8.36 0.62
C MET A 1 9.73 -8.36 0.11
N ASN A 2 8.76 -8.11 0.99
CA ASN A 2 7.35 -8.19 0.60
C ASN A 2 6.69 -6.81 0.41
N CYS A 3 7.10 -5.83 1.18
CA CYS A 3 6.66 -4.44 1.06
C CYS A 3 7.87 -3.54 1.24
N HIS A 4 7.95 -2.47 0.49
CA HIS A 4 8.92 -1.40 0.69
C HIS A 4 8.21 -0.05 0.50
N SER A 5 8.80 1.01 1.01
CA SER A 5 8.33 2.37 0.79
C SER A 5 9.46 3.37 1.00
N PHE A 6 9.58 4.31 0.08
CA PHE A 6 10.55 5.39 0.15
C PHE A 6 9.94 6.63 0.79
N CYS A 7 10.66 7.23 1.74
CA CYS A 7 10.32 8.55 2.26
C CYS A 7 10.52 9.59 1.16
N GLN A 8 9.43 10.12 0.59
CA GLN A 8 9.46 11.09 -0.50
C GLN A 8 10.39 10.68 -1.67
N GLN A 9 10.39 9.39 -2.02
CA GLN A 9 11.24 8.83 -3.09
C GLN A 9 12.74 9.00 -2.86
N ASN A 10 13.16 9.15 -1.60
CA ASN A 10 14.57 9.24 -1.23
C ASN A 10 15.17 7.84 -1.00
N GLY A 11 16.13 7.43 -1.83
CA GLY A 11 16.83 6.15 -1.69
C GLY A 11 17.75 6.04 -0.47
N GLU A 12 17.98 7.14 0.28
CA GLU A 12 18.73 7.14 1.53
C GLU A 12 17.83 7.00 2.76
N LYS A 13 16.49 7.19 2.61
CA LYS A 13 15.51 7.02 3.69
C LYS A 13 14.31 6.22 3.20
N TRP A 14 14.24 4.97 3.60
CA TRP A 14 13.22 4.04 3.15
C TRP A 14 13.03 2.90 4.15
N LEU A 15 12.06 2.06 3.91
CA LEU A 15 11.84 0.87 4.72
C LEU A 15 11.44 -0.31 3.85
N PHE A 16 11.62 -1.51 4.38
CA PHE A 16 11.07 -2.73 3.83
C PHE A 16 10.61 -3.68 4.93
N HIS A 17 9.64 -4.51 4.59
CA HIS A 17 9.17 -5.58 5.47
C HIS A 17 9.64 -6.94 4.93
N GLN A 18 10.07 -7.82 5.83
CA GLN A 18 10.43 -9.19 5.52
C GLN A 18 9.58 -10.15 6.34
N ARG A 19 9.10 -11.20 5.70
CA ARG A 19 8.34 -12.30 6.34
C ARG A 19 9.24 -13.53 6.50
N ALA A 20 8.75 -14.52 7.25
CA ALA A 20 9.41 -15.79 7.54
C ALA A 20 10.62 -15.66 8.47
N TYR A 21 11.75 -16.34 8.19
CA TYR A 21 12.86 -16.52 9.15
C TYR A 21 13.48 -15.23 9.71
N TYR A 22 13.43 -14.14 8.95
CA TYR A 22 13.98 -12.85 9.35
C TYR A 22 12.88 -11.80 9.47
N ASN A 23 11.71 -12.23 9.95
CA ASN A 23 10.53 -11.39 10.10
C ASN A 23 10.86 -10.06 10.81
N GLY A 24 10.32 -8.97 10.28
CA GLY A 24 10.46 -7.63 10.82
C GLY A 24 10.37 -6.55 9.77
N THR A 25 10.26 -5.33 10.23
CA THR A 25 10.31 -4.12 9.40
C THR A 25 11.67 -3.46 9.60
N TYR A 26 12.35 -3.20 8.50
CA TYR A 26 13.68 -2.64 8.47
C TYR A 26 13.59 -1.20 7.99
N LEU A 27 13.97 -0.27 8.85
CA LEU A 27 14.09 1.15 8.56
C LEU A 27 15.54 1.42 8.13
N VAL A 28 15.71 2.03 6.99
CA VAL A 28 17.01 2.41 6.44
C VAL A 28 17.08 3.92 6.38
N GLU A 29 18.08 4.50 6.99
CA GLU A 29 18.37 5.93 6.95
C GLU A 29 19.89 6.17 6.94
N ASN A 30 20.40 6.81 5.88
CA ASN A 30 21.83 7.10 5.70
C ASN A 30 22.74 5.86 5.90
N ASP A 31 22.38 4.75 5.24
CA ASP A 31 23.06 3.45 5.30
C ASP A 31 23.06 2.77 6.70
N GLN A 32 22.30 3.31 7.65
CA GLN A 32 22.03 2.64 8.92
C GLN A 32 20.74 1.86 8.84
N ILE A 33 20.73 0.66 9.41
CA ILE A 33 19.55 -0.20 9.45
C ILE A 33 19.09 -0.41 10.89
N LYS A 34 17.80 -0.15 11.11
CA LYS A 34 17.10 -0.46 12.35
C LYS A 34 16.01 -1.46 12.06
N LYS A 35 15.95 -2.55 12.81
CA LYS A 35 14.88 -3.54 12.72
C LYS A 35 13.86 -3.32 13.83
N ILE A 36 12.59 -3.26 13.47
CA ILE A 36 11.48 -3.16 14.42
C ILE A 36 10.46 -4.27 14.20
N THR A 37 9.78 -4.65 15.28
CA THR A 37 8.60 -5.52 15.28
C THR A 37 7.52 -4.89 16.12
N LEU A 38 6.26 -5.10 15.76
CA LEU A 38 5.12 -4.62 16.52
C LEU A 38 4.65 -5.69 17.50
N GLU A 39 4.44 -5.31 18.76
CA GLU A 39 3.68 -6.10 19.74
C GLU A 39 2.28 -5.50 19.88
N LYS A 40 1.28 -6.26 19.46
CA LYS A 40 -0.14 -5.93 19.59
C LYS A 40 -0.81 -7.01 20.44
N ASP A 41 -1.43 -6.61 21.56
CA ASP A 41 -2.16 -7.51 22.46
C ASP A 41 -1.33 -8.73 22.93
N GLY A 42 -0.02 -8.53 23.16
CA GLY A 42 0.91 -9.56 23.61
C GLY A 42 1.42 -10.51 22.50
N GLN A 43 1.07 -10.24 21.25
CA GLN A 43 1.51 -11.01 20.09
C GLN A 43 2.34 -10.15 19.14
N VAL A 44 3.27 -10.78 18.44
CA VAL A 44 4.05 -10.13 17.38
C VAL A 44 3.18 -9.99 16.14
N SER A 45 2.96 -8.76 15.71
CA SER A 45 2.22 -8.40 14.50
C SER A 45 3.15 -7.80 13.44
N ALA A 46 2.72 -7.79 12.19
CA ALA A 46 3.48 -7.25 11.07
C ALA A 46 3.07 -5.80 10.77
N PHE A 47 4.05 -4.95 10.53
CA PHE A 47 3.85 -3.66 9.89
C PHE A 47 3.82 -3.85 8.38
N VAL A 48 2.64 -3.80 7.76
CA VAL A 48 2.46 -3.97 6.30
C VAL A 48 1.88 -2.71 5.66
N TYR A 49 1.95 -2.62 4.34
CA TYR A 49 1.45 -1.48 3.55
C TYR A 49 1.90 -0.10 4.07
N PRO A 50 3.21 0.10 4.25
CA PRO A 50 3.76 1.35 4.77
C PRO A 50 3.47 2.54 3.86
N TYR A 51 3.23 3.70 4.47
CA TYR A 51 3.23 4.99 3.79
C TYR A 51 3.82 6.08 4.67
N TRP A 52 4.83 6.77 4.14
CA TRP A 52 5.50 7.83 4.86
C TRP A 52 4.68 9.11 4.92
N HIS A 53 4.66 9.74 6.07
CA HIS A 53 4.24 11.14 6.18
C HIS A 53 5.26 12.05 5.48
N PRO A 54 4.83 13.16 4.80
CA PRO A 54 5.74 14.04 4.07
C PRO A 54 6.88 14.63 4.90
N SER A 55 6.69 14.81 6.22
CA SER A 55 7.76 15.28 7.11
C SER A 55 8.88 14.25 7.34
N GLY A 56 8.65 12.99 7.01
CA GLY A 56 9.56 11.87 7.34
C GLY A 56 9.62 11.50 8.82
N LYS A 57 8.73 12.07 9.68
CA LYS A 57 8.66 11.75 11.12
C LYS A 57 7.75 10.59 11.44
N TYR A 58 6.73 10.35 10.61
CA TYR A 58 5.74 9.31 10.82
C TYR A 58 5.66 8.35 9.65
N VAL A 59 5.33 7.11 9.93
CA VAL A 59 4.92 6.13 8.94
C VAL A 59 3.59 5.54 9.37
N ALA A 60 2.60 5.56 8.47
CA ALA A 60 1.37 4.82 8.65
C ALA A 60 1.54 3.41 8.11
N PHE A 61 1.08 2.43 8.86
CA PHE A 61 1.09 1.01 8.51
C PHE A 61 -0.30 0.43 8.66
N SER A 62 -0.52 -0.68 8.02
CA SER A 62 -1.61 -1.59 8.34
C SER A 62 -1.06 -2.80 9.08
N THR A 63 -1.84 -3.34 10.02
CA THR A 63 -1.56 -4.62 10.67
C THR A 63 -2.62 -5.61 10.20
N ASN A 64 -2.22 -6.64 9.46
CA ASN A 64 -3.17 -7.54 8.83
C ASN A 64 -2.94 -8.97 9.29
N GLU A 65 -4.00 -9.64 9.69
CA GLU A 65 -4.03 -11.08 9.88
C GLU A 65 -4.54 -11.71 8.57
N THR A 66 -3.58 -12.20 7.78
CA THR A 66 -3.83 -12.58 6.38
C THR A 66 -3.81 -14.09 6.22
N HIS A 67 -4.81 -14.62 5.53
CA HIS A 67 -4.93 -16.04 5.13
C HIS A 67 -4.89 -16.18 3.62
N GLN A 68 -4.43 -17.35 3.16
CA GLN A 68 -4.34 -17.69 1.75
C GLN A 68 -4.94 -19.07 1.51
N ASP A 69 -5.93 -19.13 0.63
CA ASP A 69 -6.56 -20.36 0.19
C ASP A 69 -6.24 -20.69 -1.27
N PHE A 70 -6.21 -21.97 -1.58
CA PHE A 70 -5.97 -22.48 -2.92
C PHE A 70 -7.22 -23.20 -3.43
N HIS A 71 -7.76 -22.72 -4.55
CA HIS A 71 -8.90 -23.31 -5.23
C HIS A 71 -8.47 -24.02 -6.52
N TYR A 72 -8.82 -25.28 -6.71
CA TYR A 72 -8.51 -25.95 -7.98
C TYR A 72 -9.71 -26.02 -8.94
N ALA A 73 -10.92 -25.80 -8.45
CA ALA A 73 -12.15 -25.94 -9.20
C ALA A 73 -12.68 -24.64 -9.86
N VAL A 74 -12.05 -23.49 -9.57
CA VAL A 74 -12.47 -22.18 -10.08
C VAL A 74 -11.31 -21.44 -10.77
N PRO A 75 -11.60 -20.53 -11.73
CA PRO A 75 -10.55 -19.79 -12.45
C PRO A 75 -9.61 -18.99 -11.54
N ASN A 76 -10.13 -18.38 -10.48
CA ASN A 76 -9.31 -17.72 -9.45
C ASN A 76 -8.77 -18.77 -8.49
N ARG A 77 -7.54 -19.22 -8.74
CA ARG A 77 -6.92 -20.33 -7.99
C ARG A 77 -6.35 -19.95 -6.65
N ILE A 78 -6.06 -18.68 -6.44
CA ILE A 78 -5.50 -18.17 -5.22
C ILE A 78 -6.45 -17.11 -4.70
N GLU A 79 -6.91 -17.29 -3.46
CA GLU A 79 -7.66 -16.30 -2.73
C GLU A 79 -6.86 -15.87 -1.51
N VAL A 80 -6.77 -14.58 -1.28
CA VAL A 80 -6.11 -14.00 -0.12
C VAL A 80 -7.06 -13.01 0.52
N TYR A 81 -7.27 -13.16 1.82
CA TYR A 81 -8.17 -12.31 2.58
C TYR A 81 -7.60 -12.04 3.98
N ASP A 82 -8.04 -10.97 4.60
CA ASP A 82 -7.70 -10.65 5.98
C ASP A 82 -8.84 -11.02 6.91
N GLU A 83 -8.52 -11.60 8.07
CA GLU A 83 -9.45 -11.83 9.18
C GLU A 83 -9.56 -10.61 10.09
N SER A 84 -8.49 -9.84 10.19
CA SER A 84 -8.44 -8.54 10.85
C SER A 84 -7.44 -7.61 10.18
N SER A 85 -7.70 -6.31 10.24
CA SER A 85 -6.73 -5.31 9.82
C SER A 85 -7.01 -3.97 10.49
N ASP A 86 -5.96 -3.33 11.02
CA ASP A 86 -6.01 -2.04 11.68
C ASP A 86 -4.93 -1.10 11.14
N ILE A 87 -5.11 0.20 11.31
CA ILE A 87 -4.10 1.20 10.98
C ILE A 87 -3.33 1.61 12.22
N VAL A 88 -2.02 1.65 12.09
CA VAL A 88 -1.07 2.02 13.14
C VAL A 88 -0.15 3.11 12.61
N ILE A 89 0.10 4.14 13.40
CA ILE A 89 1.09 5.17 13.12
C ILE A 89 2.36 4.88 13.94
N TYR A 90 3.50 4.85 13.29
CA TYR A 90 4.80 4.80 13.94
C TYR A 90 5.45 6.18 13.93
N ASP A 91 5.74 6.72 15.13
CA ASP A 91 6.47 7.95 15.36
C ASP A 91 7.97 7.61 15.50
N LEU A 92 8.77 8.02 14.51
CA LEU A 92 10.20 7.70 14.46
C LEU A 92 10.99 8.43 15.56
N GLU A 93 10.59 9.66 15.90
CA GLU A 93 11.30 10.47 16.92
C GLU A 93 11.05 9.94 18.33
N LYS A 94 9.83 9.49 18.61
CA LYS A 94 9.43 8.94 19.92
C LYS A 94 9.58 7.42 20.00
N GLU A 95 9.93 6.78 18.88
CA GLU A 95 10.07 5.32 18.76
C GLU A 95 8.85 4.54 19.30
N ARG A 96 7.66 5.03 19.02
CA ARG A 96 6.40 4.44 19.49
C ARG A 96 5.42 4.19 18.36
N ALA A 97 4.64 3.10 18.49
CA ALA A 97 3.50 2.83 17.65
C ALA A 97 2.20 3.16 18.39
N TYR A 98 1.27 3.81 17.70
CA TYR A 98 -0.03 4.14 18.29
C TYR A 98 -1.15 4.05 17.25
N SER A 99 -2.35 3.86 17.76
CA SER A 99 -3.59 3.93 16.99
C SER A 99 -4.70 4.56 17.83
N VAL A 100 -5.85 4.76 17.21
CA VAL A 100 -7.07 5.28 17.82
C VAL A 100 -8.20 4.28 17.63
N PRO A 101 -9.25 4.25 18.51
CA PRO A 101 -10.29 3.22 18.49
C PRO A 101 -11.03 3.08 17.15
N TRP A 102 -11.13 4.13 16.36
CA TRP A 102 -11.82 4.11 15.06
C TRP A 102 -10.91 3.70 13.88
N LEU A 103 -9.59 3.55 14.07
CA LEU A 103 -8.64 2.99 13.11
C LEU A 103 -8.14 1.60 13.50
N ALA A 104 -8.68 1.05 14.62
CA ALA A 104 -8.35 -0.27 15.15
C ALA A 104 -9.61 -0.89 15.77
N SER A 105 -10.66 -0.99 14.98
CA SER A 105 -11.96 -1.44 15.41
C SER A 105 -12.24 -2.87 14.98
N SER A 106 -12.64 -3.74 15.92
CA SER A 106 -13.09 -5.11 15.59
C SER A 106 -14.34 -5.17 14.69
N LYS A 107 -15.02 -4.03 14.48
CA LYS A 107 -16.21 -3.95 13.62
C LYS A 107 -15.90 -3.63 12.16
N HIS A 108 -14.68 -3.24 11.88
CA HIS A 108 -14.23 -2.85 10.54
C HIS A 108 -12.87 -3.45 10.24
N PHE A 109 -12.55 -3.51 8.97
CA PHE A 109 -11.21 -3.73 8.45
C PHE A 109 -10.67 -2.40 7.97
N GLU A 110 -9.53 -1.92 8.51
CA GLU A 110 -8.84 -0.71 8.07
C GLU A 110 -7.48 -1.06 7.47
N THR A 111 -7.21 -0.59 6.24
CA THR A 111 -5.99 -0.95 5.53
C THR A 111 -5.57 0.13 4.52
N PHE A 112 -4.37 -0.01 3.94
CA PHE A 112 -3.80 0.84 2.89
C PHE A 112 -3.81 2.33 3.23
N PRO A 113 -3.18 2.73 4.35
CA PRO A 113 -3.08 4.14 4.67
C PRO A 113 -2.24 4.91 3.65
N THR A 114 -2.58 6.18 3.44
CA THR A 114 -1.79 7.14 2.68
C THR A 114 -1.97 8.54 3.26
N PHE A 115 -0.90 9.30 3.42
CA PHE A 115 -1.00 10.70 3.80
C PHE A 115 -1.22 11.59 2.57
N THR A 116 -1.92 12.69 2.75
CA THR A 116 -1.96 13.75 1.74
C THR A 116 -0.58 14.44 1.62
N PRO A 117 -0.23 15.04 0.47
CA PRO A 117 1.07 15.69 0.28
C PRO A 117 1.36 16.84 1.24
N ASP A 118 0.32 17.49 1.78
CA ASP A 118 0.45 18.53 2.81
C ASP A 118 0.61 17.96 4.24
N GLY A 119 0.49 16.62 4.38
CA GLY A 119 0.60 15.92 5.65
C GLY A 119 -0.57 16.11 6.61
N LYS A 120 -1.62 16.83 6.22
CA LYS A 120 -2.72 17.21 7.14
C LYS A 120 -3.88 16.22 7.19
N SER A 121 -3.82 15.18 6.37
CA SER A 121 -4.85 14.14 6.37
C SER A 121 -4.27 12.76 6.13
N LEU A 122 -4.90 11.77 6.75
CA LEU A 122 -4.70 10.35 6.50
C LEU A 122 -5.90 9.84 5.73
N ILE A 123 -5.67 9.22 4.57
CA ILE A 123 -6.66 8.56 3.75
C ILE A 123 -6.42 7.05 3.87
N TYR A 124 -7.48 6.26 3.96
CA TYR A 124 -7.39 4.82 4.14
C TYR A 124 -8.60 4.09 3.57
N CYS A 125 -8.49 2.79 3.41
CA CYS A 125 -9.57 1.92 3.01
C CYS A 125 -10.22 1.30 4.25
N SER A 126 -11.57 1.30 4.33
CA SER A 126 -12.30 0.64 5.41
C SER A 126 -13.51 -0.11 4.87
N ALA A 127 -13.76 -1.29 5.44
CA ALA A 127 -14.92 -2.13 5.17
C ALA A 127 -15.52 -2.64 6.49
N ASP A 128 -16.83 -2.93 6.48
CA ASP A 128 -17.45 -3.62 7.61
C ASP A 128 -16.82 -5.02 7.76
N SER A 129 -16.52 -5.43 8.97
CA SER A 129 -16.09 -6.80 9.27
C SER A 129 -17.22 -7.79 9.00
N VAL A 130 -16.85 -8.96 8.52
CA VAL A 130 -17.77 -10.05 8.16
C VAL A 130 -17.26 -11.37 8.76
N THR A 131 -18.10 -12.40 8.76
CA THR A 131 -17.67 -13.74 9.21
C THR A 131 -16.70 -14.33 8.19
N MET A 132 -15.45 -14.50 8.59
CA MET A 132 -14.40 -15.11 7.79
C MET A 132 -14.27 -16.62 8.10
N PRO A 133 -13.92 -17.45 7.12
CA PRO A 133 -13.70 -17.15 5.71
C PRO A 133 -14.98 -17.10 4.85
N ASP A 134 -16.15 -17.46 5.37
CA ASP A 134 -17.35 -17.73 4.59
C ASP A 134 -17.84 -16.52 3.76
N GLN A 135 -17.59 -15.32 4.24
CA GLN A 135 -18.13 -14.08 3.66
C GLN A 135 -17.08 -13.17 3.04
N TYR A 136 -15.86 -13.65 2.75
CA TYR A 136 -14.78 -12.80 2.22
C TYR A 136 -15.17 -12.01 0.95
N ARG A 137 -16.08 -12.53 0.10
CA ARG A 137 -16.57 -11.85 -1.10
C ARG A 137 -17.52 -10.68 -0.79
N ASN A 138 -18.00 -10.58 0.44
CA ASN A 138 -18.85 -9.47 0.89
C ASN A 138 -18.03 -8.28 1.38
N VAL A 139 -16.73 -8.43 1.56
CA VAL A 139 -15.84 -7.36 1.99
C VAL A 139 -15.73 -6.31 0.87
N LYS A 140 -16.23 -5.10 1.12
CA LYS A 140 -16.26 -3.98 0.19
C LYS A 140 -15.66 -2.74 0.85
N TYR A 141 -14.44 -2.42 0.49
CA TYR A 141 -13.72 -1.29 1.05
C TYR A 141 -14.15 0.02 0.42
N ASN A 142 -14.45 0.99 1.27
CA ASN A 142 -14.66 2.38 0.93
C ASN A 142 -13.37 3.18 1.13
N LEU A 143 -13.33 4.41 0.61
CA LEU A 143 -12.23 5.34 0.81
C LEU A 143 -12.64 6.39 1.84
N LEU A 144 -11.94 6.41 2.96
CA LEU A 144 -12.18 7.30 4.08
C LEU A 144 -10.99 8.24 4.31
N LYS A 145 -11.26 9.36 4.99
CA LYS A 145 -10.26 10.37 5.34
C LYS A 145 -10.50 10.87 6.77
N VAL A 146 -9.41 11.07 7.50
CA VAL A 146 -9.38 11.76 8.80
C VAL A 146 -8.31 12.85 8.77
N SER A 147 -8.43 13.87 9.61
CA SER A 147 -7.38 14.86 9.80
C SER A 147 -6.20 14.27 10.55
N PHE A 148 -5.02 14.81 10.28
CA PHE A 148 -3.76 14.49 10.97
C PHE A 148 -3.02 15.78 11.31
N GLN A 149 -2.49 15.87 12.53
CA GLN A 149 -1.73 17.03 12.99
C GLN A 149 -0.23 16.70 12.95
N PRO A 150 0.53 17.23 11.96
CA PRO A 150 1.94 16.87 11.78
C PRO A 150 2.84 17.20 12.97
N GLU A 151 2.50 18.22 13.75
CA GLU A 151 3.29 18.72 14.88
C GLU A 151 3.18 17.79 16.10
N THR A 152 2.03 17.21 16.32
CA THR A 152 1.72 16.39 17.51
C THR A 152 1.58 14.90 17.20
N GLY A 153 1.22 14.55 15.95
CA GLY A 153 0.85 13.20 15.53
C GLY A 153 -0.59 12.85 15.91
N GLU A 154 -1.42 13.84 16.27
CA GLU A 154 -2.80 13.62 16.63
C GLU A 154 -3.65 13.26 15.41
N ILE A 155 -4.53 12.27 15.58
CA ILE A 155 -5.47 11.79 14.55
C ILE A 155 -6.87 12.32 14.92
N GLY A 156 -7.50 13.04 13.99
CA GLY A 156 -8.84 13.57 14.22
C GLY A 156 -9.91 12.46 14.29
N ASN A 157 -11.04 12.78 14.89
CA ASN A 157 -12.15 11.84 15.10
C ASN A 157 -13.32 12.01 14.11
N GLN A 158 -13.27 13.05 13.27
CA GLN A 158 -14.23 13.24 12.18
C GLN A 158 -13.78 12.44 10.96
N ILE A 159 -14.59 11.45 10.58
CA ILE A 159 -14.34 10.57 9.43
C ILE A 159 -15.18 11.06 8.25
N ASP A 160 -14.49 11.45 7.17
CA ASP A 160 -15.11 11.83 5.90
C ASP A 160 -15.05 10.65 4.93
N THR A 161 -16.16 10.36 4.24
CA THR A 161 -16.18 9.38 3.13
C THR A 161 -15.84 10.09 1.84
N LEU A 162 -14.65 9.83 1.28
CA LEU A 162 -14.24 10.38 -0.02
C LEU A 162 -14.91 9.63 -1.17
N TYR A 163 -15.04 8.33 -1.07
CA TYR A 163 -15.71 7.52 -2.09
C TYR A 163 -16.33 6.25 -1.48
N ASN A 164 -17.59 6.01 -1.80
CA ASN A 164 -18.34 4.86 -1.29
C ASN A 164 -18.49 3.79 -2.39
N ALA A 165 -17.47 2.96 -2.57
CA ALA A 165 -17.44 1.88 -3.55
C ALA A 165 -18.47 0.77 -3.25
N ARG A 166 -18.83 0.57 -1.99
CA ARG A 166 -19.84 -0.38 -1.56
C ARG A 166 -21.21 -0.12 -2.22
N LYS A 167 -21.58 1.15 -2.45
CA LYS A 167 -22.82 1.48 -3.18
C LYS A 167 -22.82 0.98 -4.62
N GLU A 168 -21.65 0.81 -5.22
CA GLU A 168 -21.46 0.27 -6.56
C GLU A 168 -21.22 -1.24 -6.56
N GLY A 169 -21.27 -1.90 -5.39
CA GLY A 169 -20.92 -3.31 -5.23
C GLY A 169 -19.43 -3.60 -5.40
N ARG A 170 -18.57 -2.58 -5.31
CA ARG A 170 -17.12 -2.66 -5.58
C ARG A 170 -16.29 -2.46 -4.30
N SER A 171 -14.99 -2.65 -4.41
CA SER A 171 -14.02 -2.56 -3.32
C SER A 171 -12.78 -1.79 -3.77
N ILE A 172 -12.34 -0.80 -2.99
CA ILE A 172 -11.17 0.05 -3.26
C ILE A 172 -9.93 -0.44 -2.52
N LYS A 173 -8.76 -0.24 -3.15
CA LYS A 173 -7.45 -0.63 -2.61
C LYS A 173 -6.37 0.37 -3.04
N PHE A 174 -5.30 0.43 -2.25
CA PHE A 174 -4.07 1.17 -2.57
C PHE A 174 -4.32 2.62 -3.01
N PRO A 175 -4.97 3.48 -2.20
CA PRO A 175 -5.08 4.89 -2.55
C PRO A 175 -3.69 5.55 -2.55
N ARG A 176 -3.42 6.38 -3.57
CA ARG A 176 -2.20 7.16 -3.70
C ARG A 176 -2.52 8.54 -4.22
N VAL A 177 -2.32 9.57 -3.38
CA VAL A 177 -2.54 10.96 -3.77
C VAL A 177 -1.41 11.43 -4.66
N SER A 178 -1.74 12.19 -5.72
CA SER A 178 -0.73 12.83 -6.57
C SER A 178 0.08 13.89 -5.79
N PRO A 179 1.34 14.14 -6.13
CA PRO A 179 2.19 15.08 -5.38
C PRO A 179 1.63 16.50 -5.27
N ASP A 180 0.82 16.93 -6.25
CA ASP A 180 0.14 18.23 -6.25
C ASP A 180 -1.19 18.25 -5.48
N GLY A 181 -1.62 17.09 -4.93
CA GLY A 181 -2.84 16.95 -4.15
C GLY A 181 -4.14 17.00 -4.94
N LYS A 182 -4.12 17.02 -6.28
CA LYS A 182 -5.32 17.15 -7.09
C LYS A 182 -6.03 15.83 -7.35
N TYR A 183 -5.28 14.76 -7.47
CA TYR A 183 -5.78 13.46 -7.87
C TYR A 183 -5.47 12.39 -6.82
N LEU A 184 -6.31 11.38 -6.78
CA LEU A 184 -6.08 10.15 -6.03
C LEU A 184 -6.23 8.97 -6.98
N LEU A 185 -5.12 8.24 -7.20
CA LEU A 185 -5.09 7.00 -7.96
C LEU A 185 -5.38 5.83 -7.02
N TYR A 186 -6.25 4.90 -7.43
CA TYR A 186 -6.62 3.73 -6.64
C TYR A 186 -6.92 2.53 -7.52
N THR A 187 -6.88 1.34 -6.95
CA THR A 187 -7.36 0.11 -7.59
C THR A 187 -8.77 -0.19 -7.13
N ILE A 188 -9.65 -0.63 -8.04
CA ILE A 188 -11.01 -1.08 -7.75
C ILE A 188 -11.20 -2.49 -8.29
N SER A 189 -11.89 -3.35 -7.54
CA SER A 189 -12.32 -4.69 -7.98
C SER A 189 -13.64 -5.07 -7.33
N ASP A 190 -14.15 -6.28 -7.57
CA ASP A 190 -15.43 -6.71 -7.02
C ASP A 190 -15.43 -6.80 -5.50
N TYR A 191 -14.38 -7.30 -4.88
CA TYR A 191 -14.32 -7.48 -3.42
C TYR A 191 -12.89 -7.49 -2.87
N GLY A 192 -12.76 -7.58 -1.56
CA GLY A 192 -11.53 -7.83 -0.83
C GLY A 192 -10.47 -6.75 -1.00
N ASN A 193 -9.23 -7.05 -0.61
CA ASN A 193 -8.11 -6.13 -0.63
C ASN A 193 -6.90 -6.61 -1.46
N PHE A 194 -6.80 -7.90 -1.81
CA PHE A 194 -5.67 -8.46 -2.55
C PHE A 194 -5.90 -8.44 -4.06
N SER A 195 -5.98 -7.24 -4.62
CA SER A 195 -6.28 -6.98 -6.03
C SER A 195 -5.43 -7.75 -7.03
N ILE A 196 -4.19 -8.10 -6.68
CA ILE A 196 -3.26 -8.75 -7.61
C ILE A 196 -3.72 -10.15 -8.07
N TRP A 197 -4.66 -10.76 -7.37
CA TRP A 197 -5.27 -12.04 -7.71
C TRP A 197 -6.61 -11.90 -8.45
N HIS A 198 -7.10 -10.66 -8.60
CA HIS A 198 -8.40 -10.34 -9.19
C HIS A 198 -8.23 -9.78 -10.60
N LYS A 199 -8.66 -10.51 -11.63
CA LYS A 199 -8.56 -10.06 -13.02
C LYS A 199 -9.38 -8.82 -13.33
N ASP A 200 -10.44 -8.57 -12.56
CA ASP A 200 -11.31 -7.40 -12.66
C ASP A 200 -10.77 -6.15 -11.93
N ALA A 201 -9.54 -6.24 -11.44
CA ALA A 201 -8.93 -5.13 -10.71
C ALA A 201 -8.34 -4.11 -11.68
N ASP A 202 -8.96 -2.93 -11.73
CA ASP A 202 -8.64 -1.81 -12.58
C ASP A 202 -8.11 -0.61 -11.80
N LEU A 203 -7.27 0.20 -12.41
CA LEU A 203 -6.92 1.52 -11.90
C LEU A 203 -8.02 2.53 -12.21
N ARG A 204 -8.30 3.40 -11.24
CA ARG A 204 -9.18 4.56 -11.39
C ARG A 204 -8.54 5.81 -10.79
N LEU A 205 -8.93 6.97 -11.33
CA LEU A 205 -8.48 8.27 -10.86
C LEU A 205 -9.68 9.02 -10.27
N LEU A 206 -9.54 9.50 -9.02
CA LEU A 206 -10.50 10.39 -8.37
C LEU A 206 -9.93 11.82 -8.39
N HIS A 207 -10.69 12.77 -8.89
CA HIS A 207 -10.37 14.19 -8.79
C HIS A 207 -10.79 14.71 -7.41
N LEU A 208 -9.83 15.08 -6.55
CA LEU A 208 -10.13 15.44 -5.16
C LEU A 208 -10.89 16.78 -4.98
N GLY A 209 -10.86 17.63 -6.00
CA GLY A 209 -11.62 18.89 -5.97
C GLY A 209 -13.08 18.78 -6.40
N THR A 210 -13.41 17.87 -7.33
CA THR A 210 -14.77 17.69 -7.89
C THR A 210 -15.42 16.39 -7.47
N PHE A 211 -14.64 15.42 -6.94
CA PHE A 211 -15.05 14.04 -6.65
C PHE A 211 -15.53 13.25 -7.87
N GLU A 212 -15.16 13.69 -9.07
CA GLU A 212 -15.38 12.95 -10.31
C GLU A 212 -14.34 11.85 -10.45
N THR A 213 -14.74 10.73 -11.06
CA THR A 213 -13.87 9.57 -11.28
C THR A 213 -13.65 9.31 -12.77
N ASP A 214 -12.41 8.97 -13.13
CA ASP A 214 -12.05 8.47 -14.46
C ASP A 214 -11.68 6.98 -14.38
N SER A 215 -12.27 6.17 -15.26
CA SER A 215 -12.05 4.73 -15.35
C SER A 215 -10.72 4.34 -15.99
N LEU A 216 -9.93 5.28 -16.47
CA LEU A 216 -8.59 5.08 -17.05
C LEU A 216 -8.52 3.95 -18.12
N THR A 217 -9.51 3.89 -19.01
CA THR A 217 -9.64 2.82 -20.02
C THR A 217 -8.41 2.66 -20.91
N THR A 218 -7.59 3.70 -21.07
CA THR A 218 -6.33 3.65 -21.82
C THR A 218 -5.25 2.81 -21.12
N ILE A 219 -5.29 2.76 -19.77
CA ILE A 219 -4.31 2.04 -18.95
C ILE A 219 -4.76 0.61 -18.68
N ASN A 220 -6.04 0.42 -18.36
CA ASN A 220 -6.60 -0.86 -17.95
C ASN A 220 -6.63 -1.88 -19.08
N SER A 221 -6.56 -3.16 -18.72
CA SER A 221 -6.55 -4.29 -19.64
C SER A 221 -7.58 -5.35 -19.24
N SER A 222 -7.53 -6.53 -19.81
CA SER A 222 -8.37 -7.67 -19.43
C SER A 222 -7.82 -8.49 -18.26
N ASP A 223 -6.74 -8.04 -17.63
CA ASP A 223 -6.14 -8.64 -16.43
C ASP A 223 -5.84 -7.53 -15.43
N VAL A 224 -5.33 -7.87 -14.26
CA VAL A 224 -5.15 -6.94 -13.15
C VAL A 224 -4.20 -5.78 -13.44
N GLU A 225 -4.59 -4.58 -12.99
CA GLU A 225 -3.76 -3.40 -12.79
C GLU A 225 -3.83 -2.97 -11.32
N SER A 226 -2.67 -2.95 -10.64
CA SER A 226 -2.60 -2.64 -9.22
C SER A 226 -1.21 -2.18 -8.77
N TYR A 227 -1.02 -1.97 -7.47
CA TYR A 227 0.28 -1.64 -6.86
C TYR A 227 0.98 -0.48 -7.56
N HIS A 228 0.30 0.64 -7.61
CA HIS A 228 0.73 1.83 -8.33
C HIS A 228 1.40 2.86 -7.43
N SER A 229 2.23 3.70 -8.03
CA SER A 229 2.82 4.88 -7.41
C SER A 229 3.02 6.02 -8.41
N TRP A 230 3.12 7.24 -7.87
CA TRP A 230 3.39 8.46 -8.62
C TRP A 230 4.88 8.75 -8.68
N SER A 231 5.33 9.39 -9.76
CA SER A 231 6.61 10.10 -9.75
C SER A 231 6.51 11.39 -8.93
N SER A 232 7.64 11.89 -8.42
CA SER A 232 7.68 13.09 -7.59
C SER A 232 7.17 14.36 -8.27
N ASN A 233 7.28 14.43 -9.61
CA ASN A 233 6.76 15.54 -10.39
C ASN A 233 5.28 15.39 -10.80
N GLY A 234 4.62 14.27 -10.42
CA GLY A 234 3.21 14.01 -10.71
C GLY A 234 2.88 13.70 -12.17
N HIS A 235 3.89 13.54 -13.06
CA HIS A 235 3.66 13.33 -14.50
C HIS A 235 3.76 11.88 -14.94
N TRP A 236 4.17 10.98 -14.05
CA TRP A 236 4.31 9.57 -14.37
C TRP A 236 3.69 8.72 -13.28
N ILE A 237 3.09 7.64 -13.69
CA ILE A 237 2.63 6.57 -12.82
C ILE A 237 3.31 5.27 -13.22
N VAL A 238 3.70 4.48 -12.23
CA VAL A 238 4.17 3.11 -12.41
C VAL A 238 3.21 2.17 -11.69
N PHE A 239 2.93 1.03 -12.28
CA PHE A 239 1.99 0.05 -11.72
C PHE A 239 2.35 -1.37 -12.14
N SER A 240 1.84 -2.35 -11.41
CA SER A 240 2.00 -3.77 -11.71
C SER A 240 0.80 -4.29 -12.51
N SER A 241 1.05 -5.09 -13.55
CA SER A 241 0.01 -5.73 -14.34
C SER A 241 0.41 -7.14 -14.76
N ARG A 242 -0.58 -8.03 -14.89
CA ARG A 242 -0.40 -9.39 -15.43
C ARG A 242 -0.77 -9.53 -16.89
N ARG A 243 -1.06 -8.44 -17.59
CA ARG A 243 -1.57 -8.42 -18.97
C ARG A 243 -0.74 -9.18 -20.00
N LEU A 244 0.53 -9.52 -19.73
CA LEU A 244 1.40 -10.22 -20.67
C LEU A 244 1.13 -11.73 -20.70
N ASP A 245 0.99 -12.35 -19.53
CA ASP A 245 0.95 -13.82 -19.41
C ASP A 245 -0.11 -14.33 -18.42
N GLY A 246 -0.78 -13.44 -17.69
CA GLY A 246 -1.77 -13.80 -16.67
C GLY A 246 -1.18 -14.44 -15.42
N LEU A 247 0.15 -14.54 -15.30
CA LEU A 247 0.86 -15.25 -14.23
C LEU A 247 1.73 -14.33 -13.38
N PHE A 248 2.63 -13.58 -14.03
CA PHE A 248 3.60 -12.74 -13.36
C PHE A 248 3.24 -11.27 -13.48
N THR A 249 3.34 -10.54 -12.37
CA THR A 249 3.21 -9.09 -12.39
C THR A 249 4.45 -8.46 -13.01
N ARG A 250 4.24 -7.56 -13.96
CA ARG A 250 5.28 -6.78 -14.65
C ARG A 250 5.05 -5.29 -14.42
N PRO A 251 6.12 -4.48 -14.30
CA PRO A 251 5.97 -3.05 -14.10
C PRO A 251 5.67 -2.34 -15.44
N PHE A 252 4.61 -1.56 -15.45
CA PHE A 252 4.22 -0.70 -16.56
C PHE A 252 4.29 0.76 -16.13
N ILE A 253 4.62 1.63 -17.08
CA ILE A 253 4.70 3.08 -16.88
C ILE A 253 3.74 3.77 -17.85
N SER A 254 3.03 4.78 -17.36
CA SER A 254 2.19 5.68 -18.16
C SER A 254 2.46 7.14 -17.79
N HIS A 255 2.44 8.01 -18.78
CA HIS A 255 2.45 9.47 -18.56
C HIS A 255 1.04 9.93 -18.22
N ILE A 256 0.93 10.90 -17.33
CA ILE A 256 -0.30 11.61 -16.98
C ILE A 256 -0.04 13.11 -17.11
N ASP A 257 -0.90 13.82 -17.82
CA ASP A 257 -0.80 15.26 -17.97
C ASP A 257 -1.48 16.03 -16.83
N ALA A 258 -1.34 17.35 -16.83
CA ALA A 258 -1.90 18.20 -15.79
C ALA A 258 -3.44 18.20 -15.72
N ALA A 259 -4.12 17.72 -16.77
CA ALA A 259 -5.58 17.55 -16.82
C ALA A 259 -6.02 16.14 -16.35
N GLY A 260 -5.10 15.29 -15.92
CA GLY A 260 -5.37 13.93 -15.50
C GLY A 260 -5.49 12.92 -16.64
N LYS A 261 -5.22 13.32 -17.89
CA LYS A 261 -5.28 12.42 -19.04
C LYS A 261 -4.04 11.54 -19.11
N VAL A 262 -4.27 10.23 -19.20
CA VAL A 262 -3.21 9.22 -19.22
C VAL A 262 -2.86 8.78 -20.65
N SER A 263 -1.59 8.46 -20.87
CA SER A 263 -1.12 7.85 -22.10
C SER A 263 -1.25 6.33 -22.08
N LYS A 264 -1.15 5.69 -23.24
CA LYS A 264 -1.01 4.22 -23.33
C LYS A 264 0.23 3.78 -22.54
N PRO A 265 0.10 2.78 -21.64
CA PRO A 265 1.21 2.33 -20.85
C PRO A 265 2.20 1.51 -21.68
N PHE A 266 3.45 1.53 -21.26
CA PHE A 266 4.50 0.67 -21.80
C PHE A 266 5.18 -0.13 -20.69
N LEU A 267 5.63 -1.32 -21.04
CA LEU A 267 6.40 -2.19 -20.15
C LEU A 267 7.73 -1.52 -19.83
N LEU A 268 8.13 -1.50 -18.54
CA LEU A 268 9.42 -0.94 -18.14
C LEU A 268 10.56 -1.64 -18.87
N PRO A 269 11.36 -0.94 -19.70
CA PRO A 269 12.45 -1.56 -20.45
C PRO A 269 13.51 -2.16 -19.52
N GLN A 270 14.07 -3.29 -19.95
CA GLN A 270 15.19 -3.97 -19.31
C GLN A 270 16.38 -4.03 -20.27
N GLN A 271 17.54 -4.45 -19.78
CA GLN A 271 18.74 -4.57 -20.60
C GLN A 271 18.60 -5.54 -21.78
N SER A 272 17.81 -6.61 -21.59
CA SER A 272 17.48 -7.58 -22.63
C SER A 272 15.99 -7.53 -22.96
N PRO A 273 15.58 -7.56 -24.23
CA PRO A 273 14.18 -7.71 -24.63
C PRO A 273 13.53 -8.96 -24.07
N ASP A 274 14.28 -10.04 -23.91
CA ASP A 274 13.80 -11.34 -23.43
C ASP A 274 13.75 -11.46 -21.91
N TYR A 275 14.13 -10.39 -21.19
CA TYR A 275 14.23 -10.41 -19.72
C TYR A 275 12.96 -10.93 -19.04
N TYR A 276 11.81 -10.38 -19.40
CA TYR A 276 10.54 -10.76 -18.77
C TYR A 276 10.06 -12.16 -19.18
N GLY A 277 10.36 -12.60 -20.39
CA GLY A 277 10.07 -13.96 -20.88
C GLY A 277 10.86 -15.03 -20.12
N ASN A 278 12.08 -14.71 -19.69
CA ASN A 278 12.97 -15.62 -18.97
C ASN A 278 12.91 -15.45 -17.44
N SER A 279 12.16 -14.45 -16.94
CA SER A 279 12.09 -14.15 -15.50
C SER A 279 10.87 -14.78 -14.86
N LEU A 280 11.10 -15.56 -13.80
CA LEU A 280 10.05 -16.14 -12.94
C LEU A 280 9.69 -15.22 -11.75
N PHE A 281 10.19 -13.98 -11.71
CA PHE A 281 9.90 -13.02 -10.64
C PHE A 281 8.65 -12.21 -10.96
N SER A 282 7.85 -11.96 -9.93
CA SER A 282 6.78 -10.94 -9.94
C SER A 282 7.28 -9.66 -9.30
N PHE A 283 6.91 -8.52 -9.88
CA PHE A 283 7.26 -7.19 -9.41
C PHE A 283 6.02 -6.54 -8.80
N ASN A 284 6.00 -6.42 -7.47
CA ASN A 284 4.88 -5.83 -6.74
C ASN A 284 5.32 -4.55 -6.05
N ILE A 285 4.38 -3.59 -5.99
CA ILE A 285 4.56 -2.26 -5.40
C ILE A 285 5.78 -1.55 -6.02
N PRO A 286 5.80 -1.31 -7.34
CA PRO A 286 6.86 -0.53 -7.94
C PRO A 286 6.79 0.93 -7.48
N GLU A 287 7.94 1.50 -7.14
CA GLU A 287 8.07 2.90 -6.75
C GLU A 287 9.18 3.58 -7.56
N PHE A 288 9.01 4.87 -7.82
CA PHE A 288 10.09 5.72 -8.32
C PHE A 288 11.02 6.11 -7.18
N SER A 289 12.30 6.29 -7.47
CA SER A 289 13.27 6.87 -6.56
C SER A 289 14.00 8.04 -7.22
N GLN A 290 14.19 9.12 -6.49
CA GLN A 290 14.96 10.30 -6.97
C GLN A 290 16.47 10.13 -6.79
N THR A 291 16.87 9.28 -5.85
CA THR A 291 18.27 9.01 -5.54
C THR A 291 18.51 7.49 -5.57
N PRO A 292 19.72 7.05 -5.93
CA PRO A 292 20.02 5.62 -5.95
C PRO A 292 20.01 5.03 -4.54
N ILE A 293 19.56 3.78 -4.43
CA ILE A 293 19.78 2.98 -3.23
C ILE A 293 21.28 2.60 -3.21
N ARG A 294 22.01 3.02 -2.18
CA ARG A 294 23.45 2.75 -2.05
C ARG A 294 23.71 1.36 -1.49
N MET A 295 22.82 0.87 -0.66
CA MET A 295 22.92 -0.41 0.02
C MET A 295 22.82 -1.57 -0.96
N SER A 296 23.81 -2.43 -0.99
CA SER A 296 23.82 -3.63 -1.83
C SER A 296 22.89 -4.72 -1.29
N GLN A 297 22.51 -5.66 -2.15
CA GLN A 297 21.72 -6.82 -1.74
C GLN A 297 22.43 -7.66 -0.65
N LYS A 298 23.77 -7.73 -0.69
CA LYS A 298 24.55 -8.49 0.32
C LYS A 298 24.46 -7.82 1.70
N GLU A 299 24.54 -6.49 1.76
CA GLU A 299 24.39 -5.74 3.01
C GLU A 299 22.99 -5.89 3.60
N LEU A 300 21.95 -5.83 2.77
CA LEU A 300 20.56 -6.08 3.21
C LEU A 300 20.37 -7.49 3.78
N VAL A 301 20.92 -8.51 3.11
CA VAL A 301 20.87 -9.90 3.59
C VAL A 301 21.65 -10.04 4.89
N HIS A 302 22.82 -9.44 5.02
CA HIS A 302 23.62 -9.46 6.25
C HIS A 302 22.85 -8.79 7.40
N ALA A 303 22.34 -7.58 7.19
CA ALA A 303 21.56 -6.87 8.18
C ALA A 303 20.30 -7.63 8.62
N SER A 304 19.62 -8.32 7.69
CA SER A 304 18.44 -9.11 8.05
C SER A 304 18.74 -10.27 9.01
N LYS A 305 19.98 -10.79 8.99
CA LYS A 305 20.44 -11.89 9.86
C LYS A 305 20.94 -11.40 11.22
N GLU A 306 21.67 -10.29 11.23
CA GLU A 306 22.47 -9.85 12.37
C GLU A 306 21.78 -8.77 13.23
N THR A 307 20.79 -8.02 12.65
CA THR A 307 20.14 -6.94 13.38
C THR A 307 19.06 -7.49 14.31
N GLU A 308 19.24 -7.27 15.61
CA GLU A 308 18.21 -7.55 16.60
C GLU A 308 17.01 -6.61 16.44
N ALA A 309 15.81 -7.15 16.64
CA ALA A 309 14.60 -6.38 16.52
C ALA A 309 14.28 -5.62 17.81
N GLN A 310 14.05 -4.32 17.69
CA GLN A 310 13.40 -3.56 18.75
C GLN A 310 11.91 -3.87 18.73
N VAL A 311 11.37 -4.33 19.86
CA VAL A 311 9.94 -4.58 20.01
C VAL A 311 9.26 -3.26 20.35
N ILE A 312 8.32 -2.85 19.49
CA ILE A 312 7.51 -1.65 19.65
C ILE A 312 6.12 -2.06 20.11
N LYS A 313 5.71 -1.60 21.29
CA LYS A 313 4.36 -1.85 21.82
C LYS A 313 3.36 -0.90 21.20
N LEU A 314 2.22 -1.44 20.76
CA LEU A 314 1.10 -0.64 20.30
C LEU A 314 0.41 0.02 21.50
N VAL A 315 0.20 1.33 21.40
CA VAL A 315 -0.54 2.11 22.39
C VAL A 315 -1.80 2.67 21.74
N TYR A 316 -2.95 2.46 22.37
CA TYR A 316 -4.18 3.11 21.95
C TYR A 316 -4.26 4.48 22.64
N THR A 317 -4.28 5.54 21.84
CA THR A 317 -4.48 6.89 22.36
C THR A 317 -5.99 7.11 22.52
N GLN A 318 -6.41 7.51 23.73
CA GLN A 318 -7.77 7.96 24.00
C GLN A 318 -7.90 9.43 23.61
N ASP A 319 -9.12 9.85 23.30
CA ASP A 319 -9.50 11.26 23.11
C ASP A 319 -9.17 12.12 24.31
#